data_5b0e7b396f440f9966c4770ae7a40feb
#
_entry.id   5b0e7b396f440f9966c4770ae7a40feb
#
_cell.length_a   1.000
_cell.length_b   1.000
_cell.length_c   1.000
_cell.angle_alpha   90.00
_cell.angle_beta   90.00
_cell.angle_gamma   90.00
#
_symmetry.space_group_name_H-M   'P 1'
#
loop_
_entity.id
_entity.type
_entity.pdbx_description
1 polymer ?
#
loop_
_entity_poly.entity_id
_entity_poly.type
_entity_poly.pdbx_seq_one_letter_code
_entity_poly.pdbx_strand_id
1 'polypeptide(L)'
;MKFRTFKYNIIRAIKVINHAVNAETMKMLGGILIDANAPNMVELTAYSNDIKIKYYVRADVEQKGTVVCNPKYLMNISKGENMEVIISTDKDNVIEMKIGTYKQKWQGTVAGNYPKISMPECNNELMLEQERFREILTKTVPF
;
A
#
# COMPACT_ATOMS: atom_id res chain seq x y z
N MET A 1 12.73 -3.06 -9.26
CA MET A 1 11.69 -3.83 -8.54
C MET A 1 10.77 -4.51 -9.55
N LYS A 2 10.36 -5.76 -9.29
CA LYS A 2 9.33 -6.44 -10.09
C LYS A 2 8.63 -7.50 -9.25
N PHE A 3 7.30 -7.50 -9.23
CA PHE A 3 6.50 -8.49 -8.53
C PHE A 3 5.16 -8.76 -9.24
N ARG A 4 4.57 -9.91 -8.92
CA ARG A 4 3.26 -10.35 -9.41
C ARG A 4 2.31 -10.59 -8.25
N THR A 5 1.07 -10.19 -8.42
CA THR A 5 -0.01 -10.45 -7.47
C THR A 5 -1.35 -10.45 -8.20
N PHE A 6 -2.43 -10.69 -7.47
CA PHE A 6 -3.77 -10.62 -8.04
C PHE A 6 -4.43 -9.26 -7.82
N LYS A 7 -5.24 -8.86 -8.77
CA LYS A 7 -5.95 -7.58 -8.79
C LYS A 7 -6.71 -7.28 -7.49
N TYR A 8 -7.43 -8.25 -6.93
CA TYR A 8 -8.17 -8.07 -5.69
C TYR A 8 -7.27 -7.77 -4.48
N ASN A 9 -6.06 -8.31 -4.45
CA ASN A 9 -5.10 -8.02 -3.39
C ASN A 9 -4.71 -6.54 -3.39
N ILE A 10 -4.43 -5.99 -4.58
CA ILE A 10 -4.09 -4.57 -4.74
C ILE A 10 -5.28 -3.69 -4.39
N ILE A 11 -6.48 -3.98 -4.93
CA ILE A 11 -7.68 -3.18 -4.67
C ILE A 11 -8.00 -3.14 -3.16
N ARG A 12 -7.91 -4.29 -2.48
CA ARG A 12 -8.15 -4.37 -1.02
C ARG A 12 -7.11 -3.55 -0.25
N ALA A 13 -5.84 -3.70 -0.60
CA ALA A 13 -4.75 -2.98 0.03
C ALA A 13 -4.91 -1.46 -0.12
N ILE A 14 -5.16 -0.98 -1.34
CA ILE A 14 -5.31 0.45 -1.61
C ILE A 14 -6.52 1.06 -0.90
N LYS A 15 -7.63 0.34 -0.80
CA LYS A 15 -8.79 0.80 -0.01
C LYS A 15 -8.43 1.10 1.44
N VAL A 16 -7.65 0.23 2.08
CA VAL A 16 -7.22 0.40 3.48
C VAL A 16 -6.17 1.52 3.58
N ILE A 17 -5.14 1.46 2.75
CA ILE A 17 -4.01 2.40 2.76
C ILE A 17 -4.47 3.84 2.49
N ASN A 18 -5.48 4.03 1.63
CA ASN A 18 -5.95 5.35 1.25
C ASN A 18 -6.53 6.16 2.42
N HIS A 19 -6.92 5.51 3.52
CA HIS A 19 -7.35 6.22 4.74
C HIS A 19 -6.22 7.01 5.42
N ALA A 20 -4.95 6.65 5.16
CA ALA A 20 -3.78 7.38 5.66
C ALA A 20 -3.18 8.34 4.62
N VAL A 21 -3.82 8.55 3.48
CA VAL A 21 -3.32 9.45 2.43
C VAL A 21 -4.17 10.71 2.39
N ASN A 22 -3.57 11.86 2.68
CA ASN A 22 -4.19 13.17 2.55
C ASN A 22 -3.46 14.05 1.52
N ALA A 23 -3.99 15.23 1.23
CA ALA A 23 -3.41 16.15 0.24
C ALA A 23 -2.01 16.63 0.61
N GLU A 24 -1.73 16.85 1.90
CA GLU A 24 -0.41 17.25 2.39
C GLU A 24 0.60 16.13 2.25
N THR A 25 0.23 14.91 2.66
CA THR A 25 1.05 13.70 2.48
C THR A 25 1.41 13.50 1.02
N MET A 26 0.46 13.71 0.11
CA MET A 26 0.71 13.61 -1.32
C MET A 26 1.72 14.64 -1.83
N LYS A 27 1.67 15.87 -1.33
CA LYS A 27 2.63 16.93 -1.70
C LYS A 27 4.03 16.65 -1.14
N MET A 28 4.11 16.24 0.12
CA MET A 28 5.39 16.05 0.83
C MET A 28 6.08 14.73 0.50
N LEU A 29 5.33 13.65 0.41
CA LEU A 29 5.85 12.28 0.33
C LEU A 29 5.66 11.62 -1.03
N GLY A 30 4.90 12.23 -1.93
CA GLY A 30 4.61 11.68 -3.26
C GLY A 30 3.62 10.51 -3.27
N GLY A 31 3.13 10.07 -2.12
CA GLY A 31 2.13 9.03 -2.01
C GLY A 31 2.45 7.89 -1.05
N ILE A 32 2.25 6.66 -1.50
CA ILE A 32 2.49 5.45 -0.72
C ILE A 32 3.84 4.82 -1.07
N LEU A 33 4.52 4.28 -0.06
CA LEU A 33 5.71 3.46 -0.24
C LEU A 33 5.32 2.04 -0.59
N ILE A 34 5.89 1.51 -1.67
CA ILE A 34 5.84 0.11 -2.05
C ILE A 34 7.22 -0.50 -1.76
N ASP A 35 7.25 -1.50 -0.88
CA ASP A 35 8.47 -2.23 -0.52
C ASP A 35 8.32 -3.71 -0.88
N ALA A 36 9.09 -4.16 -1.85
CA ALA A 36 9.14 -5.52 -2.37
C ALA A 36 10.48 -6.18 -2.03
N ASN A 37 10.94 -6.12 -0.77
CA ASN A 37 12.19 -6.74 -0.33
C ASN A 37 12.01 -8.16 0.23
N ALA A 38 10.79 -8.53 0.63
CA ALA A 38 10.46 -9.89 1.04
C ALA A 38 10.05 -10.76 -0.17
N PRO A 39 10.38 -12.07 -0.21
CA PRO A 39 10.18 -12.91 -1.40
C PRO A 39 8.72 -13.16 -1.77
N ASN A 40 7.83 -13.26 -0.78
CA ASN A 40 6.43 -13.67 -0.98
C ASN A 40 5.43 -12.58 -0.57
N MET A 41 5.89 -11.37 -0.34
CA MET A 41 5.08 -10.31 0.23
C MET A 41 5.60 -8.93 -0.17
N VAL A 42 4.68 -8.05 -0.46
CA VAL A 42 4.96 -6.62 -0.68
C VAL A 42 4.30 -5.82 0.44
N GLU A 43 5.08 -4.98 1.11
CA GLU A 43 4.57 -4.03 2.10
C GLU A 43 4.18 -2.72 1.39
N LEU A 44 2.95 -2.29 1.63
CA LEU A 44 2.47 -0.96 1.26
C LEU A 44 2.38 -0.12 2.52
N THR A 45 3.02 1.03 2.53
CA THR A 45 2.99 1.95 3.68
C THR A 45 2.44 3.30 3.25
N ALA A 46 1.46 3.80 3.98
CA ALA A 46 1.02 5.19 3.91
C ALA A 46 1.17 5.87 5.26
N TYR A 47 1.38 7.15 5.22
CA TYR A 47 1.57 8.00 6.39
C TYR A 47 0.87 9.34 6.22
N SER A 48 0.16 9.74 7.26
CA SER A 48 -0.30 11.12 7.47
C SER A 48 0.19 11.58 8.85
N ASN A 49 -0.10 12.84 9.23
CA ASN A 49 0.37 13.38 10.50
C ASN A 49 -0.01 12.51 11.71
N ASP A 50 -1.18 11.89 11.67
CA ASP A 50 -1.76 11.17 12.81
C ASP A 50 -1.83 9.66 12.62
N ILE A 51 -1.74 9.19 11.37
CA ILE A 51 -2.00 7.79 11.04
C ILE A 51 -0.89 7.23 10.16
N LYS A 52 -0.36 6.08 10.55
CA LYS A 52 0.50 5.25 9.71
C LYS A 52 -0.20 3.90 9.49
N ILE A 53 -0.37 3.53 8.24
CA ILE A 53 -0.92 2.24 7.86
C ILE A 53 0.14 1.46 7.09
N LYS A 54 0.38 0.23 7.52
CA LYS A 54 1.12 -0.79 6.77
C LYS A 54 0.17 -1.90 6.36
N TYR A 55 0.21 -2.28 5.11
CA TYR A 55 -0.58 -3.37 4.58
C TYR A 55 0.29 -4.34 3.79
N TYR A 56 0.15 -5.61 4.08
CA TYR A 56 0.94 -6.67 3.45
C TYR A 56 0.13 -7.37 2.36
N VAL A 57 0.66 -7.34 1.14
CA VAL A 57 0.05 -7.95 -0.04
C VAL A 57 0.83 -9.23 -0.37
N ARG A 58 0.15 -10.36 -0.47
CA ARG A 58 0.77 -11.56 -1.03
C ARG A 58 1.15 -11.31 -2.48
N ALA A 59 2.41 -11.53 -2.79
CA ALA A 59 2.98 -11.30 -4.11
C ALA A 59 4.17 -12.22 -4.33
N ASP A 60 4.41 -12.59 -5.58
CA ASP A 60 5.63 -13.25 -6.00
C ASP A 60 6.63 -12.18 -6.44
N VAL A 61 7.72 -12.03 -5.70
CA VAL A 61 8.72 -10.98 -5.91
C VAL A 61 9.88 -11.53 -6.74
N GLU A 62 9.92 -11.12 -8.01
CA GLU A 62 10.99 -11.50 -8.95
C GLU A 62 12.26 -10.63 -8.78
N GLN A 63 12.07 -9.35 -8.50
CA GLN A 63 13.16 -8.39 -8.30
C GLN A 63 12.83 -7.50 -7.09
N LYS A 64 13.72 -7.50 -6.11
CA LYS A 64 13.61 -6.65 -4.92
C LYS A 64 13.72 -5.17 -5.27
N GLY A 65 13.16 -4.33 -4.42
CA GLY A 65 13.27 -2.88 -4.53
C GLY A 65 12.13 -2.14 -3.86
N THR A 66 12.24 -0.83 -3.88
CA THR A 66 11.29 0.09 -3.26
C THR A 66 10.99 1.24 -4.20
N VAL A 67 9.77 1.76 -4.14
CA VAL A 67 9.37 2.96 -4.88
C VAL A 67 8.22 3.65 -4.15
N VAL A 68 8.14 4.96 -4.26
CA VAL A 68 6.98 5.73 -3.82
C VAL A 68 6.08 6.03 -5.01
N CYS A 69 4.79 5.80 -4.88
CA CYS A 69 3.85 6.07 -5.95
C CYS A 69 2.56 6.75 -5.47
N ASN A 70 1.94 7.48 -6.39
CA ASN A 70 0.63 8.04 -6.16
C ASN A 70 -0.43 6.91 -6.19
N PRO A 71 -1.19 6.68 -5.11
CA PRO A 71 -2.17 5.59 -5.02
C PRO A 71 -3.29 5.70 -6.05
N LYS A 72 -3.56 6.87 -6.59
CA LYS A 72 -4.60 7.09 -7.62
C LYS A 72 -4.40 6.19 -8.84
N TYR A 73 -3.16 5.92 -9.23
CA TYR A 73 -2.88 5.04 -10.38
C TYR A 73 -3.24 3.58 -10.10
N LEU A 74 -3.10 3.14 -8.85
CA LEU A 74 -3.50 1.80 -8.42
C LEU A 74 -5.00 1.69 -8.14
N MET A 75 -5.67 2.80 -7.81
CA MET A 75 -7.12 2.84 -7.61
C MET A 75 -7.90 2.72 -8.93
N ASN A 76 -7.32 3.12 -10.04
CA ASN A 76 -7.94 3.05 -11.35
C ASN A 76 -8.03 1.62 -11.92
N ILE A 77 -7.58 0.61 -11.18
CA ILE A 77 -7.76 -0.78 -11.55
C ILE A 77 -9.27 -1.10 -11.56
N SER A 78 -9.80 -1.36 -12.75
CA SER A 78 -11.24 -1.64 -12.91
C SER A 78 -11.68 -2.87 -12.12
N LYS A 79 -12.88 -2.83 -11.55
CA LYS A 79 -13.54 -4.02 -11.02
C LYS A 79 -13.83 -5.01 -12.17
N GLY A 80 -13.90 -6.30 -11.88
CA GLY A 80 -14.12 -7.35 -12.86
C GLY A 80 -13.35 -8.61 -12.45
N GLU A 81 -12.98 -9.46 -13.38
CA GLU A 81 -12.25 -10.69 -13.10
C GLU A 81 -10.96 -10.47 -12.30
N ASN A 82 -10.66 -11.42 -11.43
CA ASN A 82 -9.44 -11.37 -10.61
C ASN A 82 -8.23 -11.82 -11.43
N MET A 83 -7.69 -10.90 -12.20
CA MET A 83 -6.54 -11.13 -13.07
C MET A 83 -5.22 -10.93 -12.35
N GLU A 84 -4.17 -11.53 -12.87
CA GLU A 84 -2.81 -11.26 -12.43
C GLU A 84 -2.40 -9.81 -12.78
N VAL A 85 -1.72 -9.18 -11.85
CA VAL A 85 -1.15 -7.84 -11.97
C VAL A 85 0.36 -7.95 -11.82
N ILE A 86 1.09 -7.44 -12.79
CA ILE A 86 2.54 -7.33 -12.74
C ILE A 86 2.89 -5.86 -12.55
N ILE A 87 3.64 -5.56 -11.50
CA ILE A 87 4.16 -4.22 -11.24
C ILE A 87 5.69 -4.27 -11.29
N SER A 88 6.27 -3.38 -12.08
CA SER A 88 7.72 -3.25 -12.20
C SER A 88 8.16 -1.79 -12.20
N THR A 89 9.41 -1.56 -11.80
CA THR A 89 10.03 -0.23 -11.87
C THR A 89 11.37 -0.34 -12.62
N ASP A 90 11.68 0.68 -13.40
CA ASP A 90 12.97 0.83 -14.05
C ASP A 90 13.98 1.62 -13.17
N LYS A 91 15.12 2.00 -13.77
CA LYS A 91 16.19 2.76 -13.11
C LYS A 91 15.79 4.19 -12.76
N ASP A 92 14.87 4.76 -13.52
CA ASP A 92 14.39 6.13 -13.38
C ASP A 92 13.13 6.22 -12.50
N ASN A 93 12.80 5.12 -11.78
CA ASN A 93 11.60 4.96 -10.96
C ASN A 93 10.28 5.07 -11.74
N VAL A 94 10.30 4.87 -13.07
CA VAL A 94 9.05 4.75 -13.83
C VAL A 94 8.42 3.42 -13.50
N ILE A 95 7.19 3.48 -13.01
CA ILE A 95 6.39 2.31 -12.62
C ILE A 95 5.58 1.88 -13.84
N GLU A 96 5.66 0.61 -14.18
CA GLU A 96 4.80 -0.03 -15.16
C GLU A 96 3.90 -1.06 -14.49
N MET A 97 2.60 -0.97 -14.74
CA MET A 97 1.60 -1.95 -14.33
C MET A 97 1.01 -2.62 -15.57
N LYS A 98 0.94 -3.95 -15.53
CA LYS A 98 0.33 -4.79 -16.58
C LYS A 98 -0.77 -5.64 -16.00
N ILE A 99 -1.93 -5.66 -16.66
CA ILE A 99 -3.09 -6.51 -16.33
C ILE A 99 -3.63 -7.06 -17.65
N GLY A 100 -3.34 -8.32 -17.96
CA GLY A 100 -3.63 -8.88 -19.27
C GLY A 100 -2.97 -8.07 -20.40
N THR A 101 -3.78 -7.55 -21.31
CA THR A 101 -3.32 -6.67 -22.41
C THR A 101 -3.18 -5.21 -22.01
N TYR A 102 -3.76 -4.79 -20.89
CA TYR A 102 -3.68 -3.41 -20.40
C TYR A 102 -2.32 -3.11 -19.80
N LYS A 103 -1.74 -1.98 -20.21
CA LYS A 103 -0.48 -1.45 -19.69
C LYS A 103 -0.64 0.01 -19.34
N GLN A 104 -0.13 0.39 -18.17
CA GLN A 104 -0.07 1.78 -17.72
C GLN A 104 1.31 2.07 -17.16
N LYS A 105 1.83 3.27 -17.45
CA LYS A 105 3.10 3.76 -16.92
C LYS A 105 2.89 5.10 -16.23
N TRP A 106 3.62 5.33 -15.15
CA TRP A 106 3.65 6.63 -14.47
C TRP A 106 4.95 6.82 -13.72
N GLN A 107 5.26 8.07 -13.41
CA GLN A 107 6.45 8.41 -12.66
C GLN A 107 6.25 8.12 -11.19
N GLY A 108 7.13 7.32 -10.61
CA GLY A 108 7.31 7.15 -9.17
C GLY A 108 8.41 8.07 -8.64
N THR A 109 8.58 8.04 -7.32
CA THR A 109 9.61 8.81 -6.62
C THR A 109 10.54 7.88 -5.85
N VAL A 110 11.78 8.31 -5.66
CA VAL A 110 12.79 7.56 -4.89
C VAL A 110 12.31 7.37 -3.45
N ALA A 111 12.39 6.14 -2.94
CA ALA A 111 11.94 5.79 -1.60
C ALA A 111 12.85 6.27 -0.47
N GLY A 112 14.08 6.72 -0.77
CA GLY A 112 15.10 7.07 0.24
C GLY A 112 14.68 8.16 1.23
N ASN A 113 13.82 9.06 0.82
CA ASN A 113 13.32 10.17 1.63
C ASN A 113 11.98 9.87 2.32
N TYR A 114 11.43 8.65 2.13
CA TYR A 114 10.18 8.29 2.78
C TYR A 114 10.38 8.09 4.29
N PRO A 115 9.54 8.67 5.17
CA PRO A 115 9.76 8.62 6.60
C PRO A 115 9.83 7.20 7.15
N LYS A 116 10.94 6.87 7.80
CA LYS A 116 11.08 5.64 8.57
C LYS A 116 10.57 5.90 9.98
N ILE A 117 9.26 5.82 10.17
CA ILE A 117 8.67 5.99 11.50
C ILE A 117 8.65 4.64 12.18
N SER A 118 9.39 4.51 13.29
CA SER A 118 9.28 3.38 14.18
C SER A 118 7.92 3.36 14.86
N MET A 119 7.32 2.19 15.00
CA MET A 119 6.17 2.04 15.88
C MET A 119 6.64 2.26 17.32
N PRO A 120 5.90 3.01 18.15
CA PRO A 120 6.23 3.13 19.56
C PRO A 120 6.21 1.73 20.21
N GLU A 121 7.13 1.51 21.15
CA GLU A 121 7.10 0.31 21.97
C GLU A 121 5.89 0.35 22.89
N CYS A 122 5.05 -0.69 22.78
CA CYS A 122 3.88 -0.84 23.64
C CYS A 122 4.22 -1.79 24.78
N ASN A 123 4.20 -1.28 26.02
CA ASN A 123 4.46 -2.08 27.21
C ASN A 123 3.21 -2.77 27.77
N ASN A 124 2.02 -2.43 27.24
CA ASN A 124 0.76 -2.99 27.66
C ASN A 124 0.01 -3.59 26.47
N GLU A 125 -0.48 -4.80 26.63
CA GLU A 125 -1.32 -5.49 25.67
C GLU A 125 -2.73 -5.68 26.25
N LEU A 126 -3.74 -5.41 25.43
CA LEU A 126 -5.13 -5.71 25.72
C LEU A 126 -5.66 -6.70 24.67
N MET A 127 -6.02 -7.89 25.10
CA MET A 127 -6.70 -8.87 24.27
C MET A 127 -8.21 -8.70 24.35
N LEU A 128 -8.83 -8.46 23.20
CA LEU A 128 -10.29 -8.38 23.08
C LEU A 128 -10.76 -9.30 21.95
N GLU A 129 -11.91 -9.94 22.16
CA GLU A 129 -12.58 -10.64 21.07
C GLU A 129 -13.00 -9.65 19.97
N GLN A 130 -12.84 -10.04 18.72
CA GLN A 130 -13.10 -9.18 17.56
C GLN A 130 -14.53 -8.61 17.56
N GLU A 131 -15.52 -9.43 17.86
CA GLU A 131 -16.93 -8.99 17.90
C GLU A 131 -17.17 -7.96 19.01
N ARG A 132 -16.62 -8.19 20.20
CA ARG A 132 -16.73 -7.26 21.32
C ARG A 132 -16.04 -5.92 21.03
N PHE A 133 -14.87 -5.95 20.44
CA PHE A 133 -14.17 -4.73 20.02
C PHE A 133 -14.97 -3.95 18.98
N ARG A 134 -15.54 -4.64 18.00
CA ARG A 134 -16.40 -4.05 16.98
C ARG A 134 -17.65 -3.41 17.59
N GLU A 135 -18.29 -4.07 18.56
CA GLU A 135 -19.46 -3.54 19.28
C GLU A 135 -19.11 -2.26 20.03
N ILE A 136 -17.98 -2.25 20.76
CA ILE A 136 -17.48 -1.08 21.48
C ILE A 136 -17.27 0.09 20.49
N LEU A 137 -16.56 -0.14 19.40
CA LEU A 137 -16.32 0.91 18.39
C LEU A 137 -17.62 1.45 17.80
N THR A 138 -18.58 0.59 17.48
CA THR A 138 -19.87 1.00 16.92
C THR A 138 -20.68 1.87 17.88
N LYS A 139 -20.55 1.64 19.20
CA LYS A 139 -21.26 2.43 20.22
C LYS A 139 -20.53 3.72 20.62
N THR A 140 -19.23 3.79 20.44
CA THR A 140 -18.39 4.89 20.94
C THR A 140 -17.96 5.88 19.87
N VAL A 141 -17.90 5.47 18.61
CA VAL A 141 -17.56 6.36 17.49
C VAL A 141 -18.84 7.07 17.04
N PRO A 142 -18.98 8.39 17.28
CA PRO A 142 -20.11 9.15 16.75
C PRO A 142 -20.09 9.13 15.22
N PHE A 143 -21.26 9.04 14.63
CA PHE A 143 -21.46 9.00 13.19
C PHE A 143 -21.14 10.36 12.55
#